data_15a5c98e3fc606bd27b3d397365835f3
#
_entry.id   15a5c98e3fc606bd27b3d397365835f3
#
_cell.length_a   1.000
_cell.length_b   1.000
_cell.length_c   1.000
_cell.angle_alpha   90.00
_cell.angle_beta   90.00
_cell.angle_gamma   90.00
#
_symmetry.space_group_name_H-M   'P 1'
#
loop_
_entity.id
_entity.type
_entity.pdbx_description
1 polymer ?
#
loop_
_entity_poly.entity_id
_entity_poly.type
_entity_poly.pdbx_seq_one_letter_code
_entity_poly.pdbx_strand_id
1 'polypeptide(L)' 'MSDKQLLKTIQNDIKNLDKCIEMCIDEEGIDYLKTIQQNMREQEIKIVKKMAITKALKEKQHGQRTHYIINT' A
#
# COMPACT_ATOMS: atom_id res chain seq x y z
N MET A 1 -12.48 -0.83 8.41
CA MET A 1 -11.52 0.17 7.91
C MET A 1 -11.34 -0.02 6.41
N SER A 2 -11.42 1.05 5.64
CA SER A 2 -11.23 0.95 4.20
C SER A 2 -9.75 0.75 3.85
N ASP A 3 -9.48 0.19 2.67
CA ASP A 3 -8.09 0.01 2.21
C ASP A 3 -7.35 1.34 2.12
N LYS A 4 -8.06 2.39 1.75
CA LYS A 4 -7.47 3.73 1.67
C LYS A 4 -7.03 4.26 3.04
N GLN A 5 -7.85 4.04 4.07
CA GLN A 5 -7.50 4.43 5.43
C GLN A 5 -6.37 3.58 5.98
N LEU A 6 -6.40 2.28 5.71
CA LEU A 6 -5.34 1.36 6.13
C LEU A 6 -4.01 1.76 5.49
N LEU A 7 -4.01 2.06 4.19
CA LEU A 7 -2.83 2.51 3.48
C LEU A 7 -2.25 3.78 4.10
N LYS A 8 -3.11 4.74 4.41
CA LYS A 8 -2.69 6.00 5.03
C LYS A 8 -2.05 5.76 6.40
N THR A 9 -2.63 4.87 7.20
CA THR A 9 -2.09 4.50 8.49
C THR A 9 -0.71 3.87 8.36
N ILE A 10 -0.56 2.94 7.42
CA ILE A 10 0.73 2.27 7.18
C ILE A 10 1.78 3.28 6.72
N GLN A 11 1.44 4.20 5.84
CA GLN A 11 2.36 5.23 5.37
C GLN A 11 2.81 6.15 6.51
N ASN A 12 1.91 6.52 7.41
CA ASN A 12 2.25 7.29 8.60
C ASN A 12 3.19 6.52 9.52
N ASP A 13 2.93 5.23 9.73
CA ASP A 13 3.76 4.39 10.58
C ASP A 13 5.17 4.25 10.00
N ILE A 14 5.30 4.13 8.68
CA ILE A 14 6.61 4.09 8.02
C ILE A 14 7.39 5.38 8.27
N LYS A 15 6.74 6.54 8.16
CA LYS A 15 7.37 7.83 8.46
C LYS A 15 7.80 7.95 9.91
N ASN A 16 6.97 7.47 10.83
CA ASN A 16 7.29 7.49 12.25
C ASN A 16 8.49 6.59 12.55
N LEU A 17 8.57 5.44 11.90
CA LEU A 17 9.71 4.54 12.03
C LEU A 17 10.99 5.16 11.48
N ASP A 18 10.93 5.91 10.37
CA ASP A 18 12.09 6.63 9.88
C ASP A 18 12.67 7.56 10.93
N LYS A 19 11.80 8.30 11.63
CA LYS A 19 12.24 9.21 12.71
C LYS A 19 12.85 8.42 13.87
N CYS A 20 12.24 7.30 14.23
CA CYS A 20 12.77 6.45 15.29
C CYS A 20 14.15 5.89 14.94
N ILE A 21 14.34 5.49 13.68
CA ILE A 21 15.64 4.99 13.19
C ILE A 21 16.69 6.09 13.26
N GLU A 22 16.35 7.32 12.85
CA GLU A 22 17.27 8.45 12.91
C GLU A 22 17.72 8.77 14.34
N MET A 23 16.81 8.59 15.31
CA MET A 23 17.07 8.88 16.71
C MET A 23 17.70 7.71 17.47
N CYS A 24 17.72 6.52 16.87
CA CYS A 24 18.23 5.33 17.53
C CYS A 24 19.75 5.27 17.41
N ILE A 25 20.42 5.01 18.54
CA ILE A 25 21.88 4.95 18.58
C ILE A 25 22.36 3.49 18.53
N ASP A 26 21.52 2.55 18.98
CA ASP A 26 21.85 1.13 19.07
C ASP A 26 21.67 0.44 17.71
N GLU A 27 22.73 -0.21 17.22
CA GLU A 27 22.69 -0.92 15.93
C GLU A 27 21.64 -2.03 15.89
N GLU A 28 21.49 -2.78 16.97
CA GLU A 28 20.48 -3.84 17.05
C GLU A 28 19.07 -3.26 16.98
N GLY A 29 18.85 -2.13 17.65
CA GLY A 29 17.59 -1.43 17.58
C GLY A 29 17.30 -0.91 16.19
N ILE A 30 18.29 -0.38 15.51
CA ILE A 30 18.16 0.10 14.12
C ILE A 30 17.76 -1.06 13.21
N ASP A 31 18.43 -2.18 13.29
CA ASP A 31 18.13 -3.36 12.49
C ASP A 31 16.70 -3.87 12.74
N TYR A 32 16.30 -3.90 13.99
CA TYR A 32 14.94 -4.31 14.37
C TYR A 32 13.90 -3.37 13.75
N LEU A 33 14.10 -2.06 13.87
CA LEU A 33 13.19 -1.06 13.33
C LEU A 33 13.13 -1.11 11.80
N LYS A 34 14.27 -1.32 11.15
CA LYS A 34 14.31 -1.47 9.69
C LYS A 34 13.55 -2.71 9.23
N THR A 35 13.62 -3.79 9.98
CA THR A 35 12.87 -5.02 9.67
C THR A 35 11.36 -4.77 9.75
N ILE A 36 10.91 -4.09 10.81
CA ILE A 36 9.49 -3.73 10.96
C ILE A 36 9.06 -2.82 9.80
N GLN A 37 9.87 -1.83 9.48
CA GLN A 37 9.58 -0.90 8.39
C GLN A 37 9.50 -1.61 7.04
N GLN A 38 10.37 -2.57 6.79
CA GLN A 38 10.34 -3.37 5.57
C GLN A 38 9.05 -4.18 5.46
N ASN A 39 8.61 -4.78 6.56
CA ASN A 39 7.34 -5.51 6.59
C ASN A 39 6.16 -4.58 6.29
N MET A 40 6.18 -3.36 6.81
CA MET A 40 5.13 -2.37 6.53
C MET A 40 5.13 -1.94 5.08
N ARG A 41 6.30 -1.77 4.47
CA ARG A 41 6.41 -1.44 3.05
C ARG A 41 5.86 -2.56 2.17
N GLU A 42 6.10 -3.80 2.55
CA GLU A 42 5.53 -4.95 1.83
C GLU A 42 4.00 -4.96 1.91
N GLN A 43 3.45 -4.65 3.07
CA GLN A 43 2.00 -4.52 3.24
C GLN A 43 1.44 -3.37 2.41
N GLU A 44 2.14 -2.25 2.39
CA GLU A 44 1.77 -1.10 1.55
C GLU A 44 1.66 -1.51 0.09
N ILE A 45 2.68 -2.20 -0.41
CA ILE A 45 2.69 -2.67 -1.80
C ILE A 45 1.51 -3.59 -2.09
N LYS A 46 1.21 -4.51 -1.18
CA LYS A 46 0.07 -5.43 -1.33
C LYS A 46 -1.25 -4.69 -1.43
N ILE A 47 -1.43 -3.68 -0.58
CA ILE A 47 -2.66 -2.88 -0.57
C ILE A 47 -2.78 -2.06 -1.85
N VAL A 48 -1.70 -1.43 -2.28
CA VAL A 48 -1.67 -0.64 -3.52
C VAL A 48 -2.00 -1.53 -4.71
N LYS A 49 -1.43 -2.72 -4.79
CA LYS A 49 -1.73 -3.68 -5.86
C LYS A 49 -3.19 -4.10 -5.84
N LYS A 50 -3.72 -4.38 -4.66
CA LYS A 50 -5.13 -4.75 -4.50
C LYS A 50 -6.06 -3.64 -4.98
N MET A 51 -5.78 -2.41 -4.60
CA MET A 51 -6.56 -1.24 -5.03
C MET A 51 -6.47 -1.03 -6.54
N ALA A 52 -5.29 -1.19 -7.11
CA ALA A 52 -5.09 -1.06 -8.55
C ALA A 52 -5.85 -2.14 -9.33
N ILE A 53 -5.82 -3.39 -8.85
CA ILE A 53 -6.56 -4.48 -9.48
C ILE A 53 -8.06 -4.23 -9.41
N THR A 54 -8.57 -3.79 -8.26
CA THR A 54 -9.98 -3.48 -8.09
C THR A 54 -10.42 -2.38 -9.04
N LYS A 55 -9.62 -1.32 -9.15
CA LYS A 55 -9.89 -0.22 -10.06
C LYS A 55 -9.88 -0.67 -11.52
N ALA A 56 -8.89 -1.47 -11.90
CA ALA A 56 -8.76 -1.99 -13.26
C ALA A 56 -9.95 -2.88 -13.62
N LEU A 57 -10.41 -3.71 -12.69
CA LEU A 57 -11.58 -4.55 -12.91
C LEU A 57 -12.84 -3.72 -13.13
N LYS A 58 -13.03 -2.65 -12.36
CA LYS A 58 -14.17 -1.76 -12.53
C LYS A 58 -14.13 -1.06 -13.89
N GLU A 59 -12.98 -0.55 -14.28
CA GLU A 59 -12.79 0.10 -15.57
C GLU A 59 -13.00 -0.89 -16.74
N LYS A 60 -12.51 -2.11 -16.57
CA LYS A 60 -12.65 -3.15 -17.57
C LYS A 60 -14.12 -3.56 -17.76
N GLN A 61 -14.87 -3.68 -16.67
CA GLN A 61 -16.29 -3.97 -16.73
C GLN A 61 -17.06 -2.84 -17.46
N HIS A 62 -16.71 -1.60 -17.17
CA HIS A 62 -17.30 -0.44 -17.85
C HIS A 62 -16.95 -0.45 -19.31
N GLY A 63 -15.69 -0.69 -19.65
CA GLY A 63 -15.23 -0.77 -21.02
C GLY A 63 -15.89 -1.89 -21.80
N GLN A 64 -16.03 -3.06 -21.18
CA GLN A 64 -16.69 -4.21 -21.79
C GLN A 64 -18.15 -3.92 -22.09
N ARG A 65 -18.86 -3.26 -21.21
CA ARG A 65 -20.23 -2.85 -21.42
C ARG A 65 -20.36 -1.95 -22.66
N THR A 66 -19.53 -0.94 -22.71
CA THR A 66 -19.53 0.02 -23.80
C THR A 66 -19.21 -0.68 -25.12
N HIS A 67 -18.19 -1.50 -25.10
CA HIS A 67 -17.78 -2.27 -26.27
C HIS A 67 -18.89 -3.22 -26.76
N TYR A 68 -19.53 -3.90 -25.83
CA TYR A 68 -20.61 -4.82 -26.13
C TYR A 68 -21.79 -4.10 -26.82
N ILE A 69 -22.15 -2.93 -26.31
CA ILE A 69 -23.23 -2.14 -26.87
C ILE A 69 -22.89 -1.71 -28.30
N ILE A 70 -21.66 -1.33 -28.55
CA ILE A 70 -21.22 -0.89 -29.88
C ILE A 70 -21.28 -2.02 -30.87
N ASN A 71 -20.98 -3.23 -30.46
CA ASN A 71 -20.98 -4.41 -31.33
C ASN A 71 -22.37 -4.95 -31.63
N THR A 72 -23.34 -4.58 -30.87
CA THR A 72 -24.73 -4.98 -31.12
C THR A 72 -25.47 -3.95 -31.90
#